data_965785372364f7dc3c70f14485d47296
#
_entry.id   965785372364f7dc3c70f14485d47296
#
_cell.length_a   1.000
_cell.length_b   1.000
_cell.length_c   1.000
_cell.angle_alpha   90.00
_cell.angle_beta   90.00
_cell.angle_gamma   90.00
#
_symmetry.space_group_name_H-M   'P 1'
#
loop_
_entity.id
_entity.type
_entity.pdbx_description
1 polymer ?
#
loop_
_entity_poly.entity_id
_entity_poly.type
_entity_poly.pdbx_seq_one_letter_code
_entity_poly.pdbx_strand_id
1 'polypeptide(L)'
;MGTGGDVKGLVGFLCKPQPAVGMPALPLVLMLMAAVPAAPAVPMAEPEFQQLLLEGDLIALEQACRDAQDFGLDQRLQQLRDRLLGLHPRPETLDLVLANAQALMTCRSPESAGVVLNRYSPGQGVDWRRWLLLRWQAAAAALDHRQAALALRRLVKGDLAALERETLLGSNGLEQLAEHEAASGRTQAAVDALLSGSSTGVAGARRLARAAELLGQTEMLAEEASQADQLLEQAIELAASEEAWGLAVELLQLQLRLQMAYGGDGVRSRERLEQLTARLDDRYGYWRRQSGGHAAVGDTSDAAAP
;
A
#
# COMPACT_ATOMS: atom_id res chain seq x y z
N MET A 1 55.87 7.69 18.16
CA MET A 1 56.23 7.16 16.84
C MET A 1 54.95 7.17 16.03
N GLY A 2 54.60 8.20 15.29
CA GLY A 2 55.20 8.74 14.06
C GLY A 2 54.59 7.96 12.90
N THR A 3 53.83 8.50 12.11
CA THR A 3 53.81 9.39 10.93
C THR A 3 52.38 9.55 10.44
N GLY A 4 51.72 10.66 10.14
CA GLY A 4 52.16 11.75 9.30
C GLY A 4 51.91 11.47 7.81
N GLY A 5 50.77 11.88 7.26
CA GLY A 5 50.45 11.73 5.82
C GLY A 5 49.40 12.73 5.37
N ASP A 6 49.84 13.96 5.16
CA ASP A 6 49.15 15.02 4.43
C ASP A 6 49.08 14.63 2.93
N VAL A 7 47.93 14.74 2.31
CA VAL A 7 47.85 14.90 0.83
C VAL A 7 46.79 15.94 0.49
N LYS A 8 47.26 17.14 0.24
CA LYS A 8 46.59 18.19 -0.54
C LYS A 8 46.59 17.77 -2.00
N GLY A 9 45.47 17.82 -2.65
CA GLY A 9 45.31 17.62 -4.09
C GLY A 9 44.14 18.43 -4.64
N LEU A 10 44.41 19.73 -4.84
CA LEU A 10 43.59 20.64 -5.67
C LEU A 10 43.67 20.21 -7.13
N VAL A 11 42.56 19.93 -7.77
CA VAL A 11 42.48 20.04 -9.23
C VAL A 11 41.16 20.73 -9.59
N GLY A 12 41.32 22.00 -9.97
CA GLY A 12 40.26 22.79 -10.59
C GLY A 12 40.01 22.28 -12.03
N PHE A 13 38.76 21.96 -12.35
CA PHE A 13 38.30 21.77 -13.71
C PHE A 13 37.61 23.03 -14.19
N LEU A 14 38.34 23.78 -15.02
CA LEU A 14 37.87 24.88 -15.86
C LEU A 14 36.87 24.31 -16.88
N CYS A 15 35.61 24.66 -16.76
CA CYS A 15 34.62 24.49 -17.82
C CYS A 15 34.93 25.47 -18.97
N LYS A 16 35.41 24.94 -20.12
CA LYS A 16 35.44 25.64 -21.38
C LYS A 16 34.04 25.65 -21.98
N PRO A 17 33.54 26.81 -22.49
CA PRO A 17 32.29 26.82 -23.26
C PRO A 17 32.54 26.22 -24.64
N GLN A 18 31.74 25.20 -24.98
CA GLN A 18 31.69 24.65 -26.35
C GLN A 18 30.84 25.58 -27.24
N PRO A 19 31.23 25.79 -28.50
CA PRO A 19 30.45 26.56 -29.45
C PRO A 19 29.22 25.77 -29.89
N ALA A 20 28.10 26.49 -29.97
CA ALA A 20 26.82 25.98 -30.46
C ALA A 20 26.96 25.51 -31.93
N VAL A 21 26.90 24.19 -32.14
CA VAL A 21 26.74 23.58 -33.45
C VAL A 21 25.26 23.67 -33.83
N GLY A 22 24.98 24.43 -34.90
CA GLY A 22 23.63 24.56 -35.44
C GLY A 22 23.05 23.22 -35.84
N MET A 23 21.95 22.84 -35.21
CA MET A 23 21.13 21.70 -35.61
C MET A 23 20.30 22.09 -36.85
N PRO A 24 20.35 21.31 -37.94
CA PRO A 24 19.43 21.51 -39.05
C PRO A 24 18.00 21.17 -38.60
N ALA A 25 17.07 22.07 -38.88
CA ALA A 25 15.65 21.85 -38.65
C ALA A 25 15.16 20.64 -39.48
N LEU A 26 14.96 19.52 -38.83
CA LEU A 26 14.23 18.38 -39.40
C LEU A 26 12.74 18.74 -39.46
N PRO A 27 12.08 18.60 -40.62
CA PRO A 27 10.63 18.79 -40.70
C PRO A 27 9.94 17.71 -39.88
N LEU A 28 9.18 18.14 -38.88
CA LEU A 28 8.31 17.30 -38.06
C LEU A 28 7.16 16.82 -38.99
N VAL A 29 7.34 15.68 -39.65
CA VAL A 29 6.24 14.99 -40.33
C VAL A 29 5.33 14.45 -39.23
N LEU A 30 4.27 15.20 -38.94
CA LEU A 30 3.18 14.77 -38.09
C LEU A 30 2.46 13.63 -38.84
N MET A 31 2.90 12.37 -38.59
CA MET A 31 2.11 11.20 -38.97
C MET A 31 0.87 11.21 -38.09
N LEU A 32 -0.25 11.71 -38.62
CA LEU A 32 -1.58 11.50 -38.11
C LEU A 32 -1.84 9.97 -38.20
N MET A 33 -1.47 9.24 -37.17
CA MET A 33 -1.94 7.87 -36.96
C MET A 33 -3.45 8.01 -36.78
N ALA A 34 -4.23 7.81 -37.83
CA ALA A 34 -5.67 7.63 -37.74
C ALA A 34 -5.89 6.45 -36.79
N ALA A 35 -6.34 6.74 -35.55
CA ALA A 35 -6.77 5.72 -34.64
C ALA A 35 -7.92 4.97 -35.34
N VAL A 36 -7.64 3.78 -35.85
CA VAL A 36 -8.66 2.86 -36.32
C VAL A 36 -9.56 2.63 -35.12
N PRO A 37 -10.85 2.99 -35.18
CA PRO A 37 -11.76 2.72 -34.07
C PRO A 37 -11.70 1.21 -33.81
N ALA A 38 -11.29 0.82 -32.61
CA ALA A 38 -11.36 -0.57 -32.19
C ALA A 38 -12.82 -1.03 -32.36
N ALA A 39 -13.02 -2.11 -33.10
CA ALA A 39 -14.35 -2.70 -33.24
C ALA A 39 -14.90 -2.94 -31.82
N PRO A 40 -16.19 -2.69 -31.56
CA PRO A 40 -16.77 -2.93 -30.26
C PRO A 40 -16.51 -4.40 -29.89
N ALA A 41 -15.92 -4.61 -28.73
CA ALA A 41 -15.69 -5.95 -28.20
C ALA A 41 -17.08 -6.64 -28.09
N VAL A 42 -17.22 -7.82 -28.66
CA VAL A 42 -18.47 -8.60 -28.63
C VAL A 42 -18.19 -9.85 -27.81
N PRO A 43 -19.10 -10.24 -26.89
CA PRO A 43 -18.91 -11.45 -26.13
C PRO A 43 -18.85 -12.69 -27.04
N MET A 44 -18.03 -13.67 -26.68
CA MET A 44 -17.92 -14.96 -27.37
C MET A 44 -19.28 -15.60 -27.58
N ALA A 45 -19.51 -16.20 -28.76
CA ALA A 45 -20.76 -16.89 -29.07
C ALA A 45 -20.97 -18.12 -28.17
N GLU A 46 -22.22 -18.48 -27.89
CA GLU A 46 -22.54 -19.57 -26.96
C GLU A 46 -21.93 -20.93 -27.35
N PRO A 47 -21.96 -21.36 -28.63
CA PRO A 47 -21.33 -22.63 -29.03
C PRO A 47 -19.81 -22.66 -28.81
N GLU A 48 -19.14 -21.56 -29.09
CA GLU A 48 -17.70 -21.39 -28.85
C GLU A 48 -17.37 -21.42 -27.35
N PHE A 49 -18.19 -20.79 -26.54
CA PHE A 49 -18.07 -20.80 -25.09
C PHE A 49 -18.24 -22.21 -24.52
N GLN A 50 -19.21 -22.98 -25.01
CA GLN A 50 -19.43 -24.37 -24.59
C GLN A 50 -18.25 -25.27 -24.98
N GLN A 51 -17.68 -25.08 -26.18
CA GLN A 51 -16.47 -25.77 -26.58
C GLN A 51 -15.27 -25.40 -25.68
N LEU A 52 -15.09 -24.12 -25.38
CA LEU A 52 -14.06 -23.64 -24.45
C LEU A 52 -14.19 -24.29 -23.07
N LEU A 53 -15.40 -24.41 -22.52
CA LEU A 53 -15.62 -25.08 -21.23
C LEU A 53 -15.19 -26.55 -21.25
N LEU A 54 -15.34 -27.24 -22.37
CA LEU A 54 -14.98 -28.65 -22.48
C LEU A 54 -13.48 -28.85 -22.70
N GLU A 55 -12.87 -28.09 -23.61
CA GLU A 55 -11.55 -28.34 -24.17
C GLU A 55 -10.51 -27.28 -23.82
N GLY A 56 -10.94 -26.13 -23.26
CA GLY A 56 -10.07 -25.00 -22.97
C GLY A 56 -9.00 -25.34 -21.92
N ASP A 57 -7.78 -24.86 -22.16
CA ASP A 57 -6.71 -24.88 -21.19
C ASP A 57 -6.88 -23.77 -20.12
N LEU A 58 -6.03 -23.76 -19.10
CA LEU A 58 -6.11 -22.79 -18.00
C LEU A 58 -6.01 -21.33 -18.47
N ILE A 59 -5.20 -21.07 -19.50
CA ILE A 59 -4.99 -19.71 -20.01
C ILE A 59 -6.26 -19.23 -20.74
N ALA A 60 -6.83 -20.08 -21.58
CA ALA A 60 -8.06 -19.77 -22.31
C ALA A 60 -9.26 -19.60 -21.35
N LEU A 61 -9.37 -20.44 -20.32
CA LEU A 61 -10.42 -20.30 -19.29
C LEU A 61 -10.23 -19.04 -18.46
N GLU A 62 -9.00 -18.68 -18.10
CA GLU A 62 -8.72 -17.43 -17.40
C GLU A 62 -9.06 -16.19 -18.23
N GLN A 63 -8.76 -16.20 -19.53
CA GLN A 63 -9.15 -15.12 -20.43
C GLN A 63 -10.67 -15.02 -20.54
N ALA A 64 -11.37 -16.15 -20.66
CA ALA A 64 -12.84 -16.16 -20.68
C ALA A 64 -13.45 -15.61 -19.37
N CYS A 65 -12.78 -15.77 -18.22
CA CYS A 65 -13.21 -15.13 -16.99
C CYS A 65 -13.14 -13.60 -17.06
N ARG A 66 -12.07 -13.06 -17.64
CA ARG A 66 -11.94 -11.61 -17.87
C ARG A 66 -13.04 -11.10 -18.79
N ASP A 67 -13.21 -11.77 -19.93
CA ASP A 67 -14.24 -11.40 -20.90
C ASP A 67 -15.65 -11.46 -20.29
N ALA A 68 -15.96 -12.52 -19.53
CA ALA A 68 -17.25 -12.67 -18.87
C ALA A 68 -17.50 -11.58 -17.81
N GLN A 69 -16.44 -11.09 -17.12
CA GLN A 69 -16.54 -9.95 -16.21
C GLN A 69 -16.79 -8.63 -16.95
N ASP A 70 -16.04 -8.38 -18.02
CA ASP A 70 -16.15 -7.15 -18.81
C ASP A 70 -17.55 -6.99 -19.41
N PHE A 71 -18.18 -8.09 -19.77
CA PHE A 71 -19.54 -8.11 -20.31
C PHE A 71 -20.65 -8.38 -19.26
N GLY A 72 -20.32 -8.55 -17.98
CA GLY A 72 -21.28 -8.83 -16.91
C GLY A 72 -22.03 -10.17 -17.06
N LEU A 73 -21.36 -11.21 -17.58
CA LEU A 73 -21.96 -12.52 -17.86
C LEU A 73 -21.84 -13.46 -16.66
N ASP A 74 -22.59 -13.20 -15.59
CA ASP A 74 -22.49 -13.90 -14.30
C ASP A 74 -22.71 -15.42 -14.42
N GLN A 75 -23.63 -15.86 -15.29
CA GLN A 75 -23.86 -17.28 -15.50
C GLN A 75 -22.64 -17.98 -16.11
N ARG A 76 -21.97 -17.34 -17.07
CA ARG A 76 -20.72 -17.87 -17.65
C ARG A 76 -19.58 -17.88 -16.63
N LEU A 77 -19.50 -16.83 -15.81
CA LEU A 77 -18.53 -16.81 -14.69
C LEU A 77 -18.73 -18.00 -13.76
N GLN A 78 -19.97 -18.33 -13.42
CA GLN A 78 -20.25 -19.50 -12.58
C GLN A 78 -19.82 -20.81 -13.24
N GLN A 79 -20.13 -20.99 -14.51
CA GLN A 79 -19.72 -22.19 -15.26
C GLN A 79 -18.19 -22.33 -15.37
N LEU A 80 -17.48 -21.19 -15.57
CA LEU A 80 -16.02 -21.16 -15.59
C LEU A 80 -15.42 -21.51 -14.23
N ARG A 81 -15.97 -20.98 -13.13
CA ARG A 81 -15.56 -21.31 -11.75
C ARG A 81 -15.72 -22.81 -11.47
N ASP A 82 -16.88 -23.38 -11.83
CA ASP A 82 -17.16 -24.79 -11.62
C ASP A 82 -16.18 -25.67 -12.44
N ARG A 83 -15.91 -25.27 -13.68
CA ARG A 83 -14.94 -25.96 -14.55
C ARG A 83 -13.53 -25.90 -13.97
N LEU A 84 -13.04 -24.71 -13.60
CA LEU A 84 -11.71 -24.49 -13.02
C LEU A 84 -11.56 -25.24 -11.69
N LEU A 85 -12.60 -25.22 -10.85
CA LEU A 85 -12.59 -25.97 -9.59
C LEU A 85 -12.52 -27.48 -9.83
N GLY A 86 -13.14 -27.99 -10.90
CA GLY A 86 -13.12 -29.41 -11.27
C GLY A 86 -11.81 -29.86 -11.93
N LEU A 87 -11.00 -28.93 -12.43
CA LEU A 87 -9.74 -29.27 -13.09
C LEU A 87 -8.69 -29.77 -12.08
N HIS A 88 -7.86 -30.72 -12.52
CA HIS A 88 -6.70 -31.20 -11.79
C HIS A 88 -6.94 -31.50 -10.30
N PRO A 89 -7.86 -32.43 -9.96
CA PRO A 89 -8.16 -32.76 -8.57
C PRO A 89 -6.95 -33.33 -7.82
N ARG A 90 -5.98 -33.88 -8.54
CA ARG A 90 -4.68 -34.37 -8.04
C ARG A 90 -3.57 -33.76 -8.90
N PRO A 91 -3.16 -32.52 -8.64
CA PRO A 91 -2.15 -31.85 -9.44
C PRO A 91 -0.77 -32.49 -9.24
N GLU A 92 -0.03 -32.63 -10.35
CA GLU A 92 1.31 -33.21 -10.33
C GLU A 92 2.39 -32.19 -9.98
N THR A 93 2.15 -30.91 -10.28
CA THR A 93 3.14 -29.85 -10.10
C THR A 93 2.55 -28.64 -9.38
N LEU A 94 3.43 -27.88 -8.70
CA LEU A 94 3.05 -26.61 -8.08
C LEU A 94 2.58 -25.59 -9.12
N ASP A 95 3.26 -25.48 -10.26
CA ASP A 95 2.91 -24.47 -11.28
C ASP A 95 1.49 -24.65 -11.79
N LEU A 96 1.03 -25.90 -11.94
CA LEU A 96 -0.35 -26.20 -12.32
C LEU A 96 -1.35 -25.75 -11.26
N VAL A 97 -1.02 -25.94 -9.98
CA VAL A 97 -1.87 -25.48 -8.85
C VAL A 97 -1.94 -23.97 -8.81
N LEU A 98 -0.77 -23.30 -8.94
CA LEU A 98 -0.71 -21.84 -8.90
C LEU A 98 -1.48 -21.22 -10.08
N ALA A 99 -1.32 -21.78 -11.30
CA ALA A 99 -2.03 -21.30 -12.48
C ALA A 99 -3.56 -21.45 -12.33
N ASN A 100 -4.03 -22.61 -11.84
CA ASN A 100 -5.45 -22.85 -11.64
C ASN A 100 -6.03 -21.94 -10.52
N ALA A 101 -5.31 -21.77 -9.41
CA ALA A 101 -5.72 -20.85 -8.35
C ALA A 101 -5.75 -19.39 -8.84
N GLN A 102 -4.77 -18.98 -9.65
CA GLN A 102 -4.74 -17.64 -10.25
C GLN A 102 -5.93 -17.42 -11.20
N ALA A 103 -6.27 -18.41 -12.05
CA ALA A 103 -7.45 -18.33 -12.90
C ALA A 103 -8.74 -18.20 -12.09
N LEU A 104 -8.87 -18.91 -10.97
CA LEU A 104 -10.01 -18.77 -10.06
C LEU A 104 -10.05 -17.40 -9.38
N MET A 105 -8.89 -16.82 -9.02
CA MET A 105 -8.82 -15.43 -8.52
C MET A 105 -9.32 -14.45 -9.59
N THR A 106 -8.88 -14.61 -10.83
CA THR A 106 -9.35 -13.83 -11.97
C THR A 106 -10.85 -13.99 -12.16
N CYS A 107 -11.41 -15.18 -11.98
CA CYS A 107 -12.86 -15.44 -12.01
C CYS A 107 -13.64 -14.90 -10.78
N ARG A 108 -13.02 -14.13 -9.87
CA ARG A 108 -13.61 -13.65 -8.62
C ARG A 108 -14.15 -14.78 -7.72
N SER A 109 -13.36 -15.85 -7.59
CA SER A 109 -13.69 -17.01 -6.73
C SER A 109 -12.49 -17.36 -5.83
N PRO A 110 -12.13 -16.45 -4.89
CA PRO A 110 -10.98 -16.63 -4.04
C PRO A 110 -11.11 -17.82 -3.07
N GLU A 111 -12.32 -18.16 -2.64
CA GLU A 111 -12.59 -19.34 -1.82
C GLU A 111 -12.22 -20.62 -2.58
N SER A 112 -12.63 -20.72 -3.86
CA SER A 112 -12.29 -21.85 -4.73
C SER A 112 -10.79 -21.92 -5.01
N ALA A 113 -10.11 -20.75 -5.16
CA ALA A 113 -8.66 -20.69 -5.26
C ALA A 113 -7.98 -21.28 -4.01
N GLY A 114 -8.48 -20.96 -2.83
CA GLY A 114 -8.05 -21.55 -1.56
C GLY A 114 -8.20 -23.07 -1.53
N VAL A 115 -9.31 -23.60 -2.04
CA VAL A 115 -9.54 -25.07 -2.16
C VAL A 115 -8.50 -25.71 -3.08
N VAL A 116 -8.24 -25.10 -4.25
CA VAL A 116 -7.24 -25.61 -5.21
C VAL A 116 -5.84 -25.59 -4.61
N LEU A 117 -5.46 -24.49 -3.93
CA LEU A 117 -4.14 -24.39 -3.25
C LEU A 117 -3.96 -25.46 -2.16
N ASN A 118 -5.01 -25.91 -1.52
CA ASN A 118 -4.95 -26.99 -0.52
C ASN A 118 -4.72 -28.40 -1.12
N ARG A 119 -4.81 -28.57 -2.43
CA ARG A 119 -4.55 -29.87 -3.11
C ARG A 119 -3.07 -30.20 -3.18
N TYR A 120 -2.19 -29.25 -2.94
CA TYR A 120 -0.76 -29.38 -3.03
C TYR A 120 -0.06 -28.67 -1.86
N SER A 121 0.97 -29.31 -1.32
CA SER A 121 1.78 -28.71 -0.26
C SER A 121 3.25 -28.82 -0.66
N PRO A 122 3.85 -27.73 -1.17
CA PRO A 122 5.25 -27.74 -1.58
C PRO A 122 6.18 -27.89 -0.36
N GLY A 123 7.38 -28.42 -0.60
CA GLY A 123 8.47 -28.37 0.37
C GLY A 123 8.94 -26.94 0.63
N GLN A 124 9.76 -26.76 1.68
CA GLN A 124 10.34 -25.45 2.00
C GLN A 124 11.26 -24.95 0.86
N GLY A 125 11.24 -23.63 0.61
CA GLY A 125 12.07 -22.98 -0.41
C GLY A 125 11.31 -21.91 -1.19
N VAL A 126 11.75 -21.68 -2.43
CA VAL A 126 11.13 -20.69 -3.33
C VAL A 126 9.67 -21.06 -3.64
N ASP A 127 9.41 -22.33 -3.86
CA ASP A 127 8.07 -22.85 -4.14
C ASP A 127 7.11 -22.66 -2.97
N TRP A 128 7.60 -22.88 -1.75
CA TRP A 128 6.84 -22.59 -0.53
C TRP A 128 6.45 -21.12 -0.42
N ARG A 129 7.38 -20.22 -0.75
CA ARG A 129 7.13 -18.79 -0.74
C ARG A 129 6.07 -18.38 -1.77
N ARG A 130 6.18 -18.86 -3.02
CA ARG A 130 5.20 -18.59 -4.10
C ARG A 130 3.80 -19.06 -3.69
N TRP A 131 3.73 -20.27 -3.16
CA TRP A 131 2.47 -20.86 -2.68
C TRP A 131 1.85 -20.07 -1.53
N LEU A 132 2.65 -19.65 -0.52
CA LEU A 132 2.15 -18.85 0.61
C LEU A 132 1.67 -17.47 0.17
N LEU A 133 2.34 -16.81 -0.76
CA LEU A 133 1.91 -15.52 -1.29
C LEU A 133 0.55 -15.63 -1.97
N LEU A 134 0.35 -16.59 -2.84
CA LEU A 134 -0.96 -16.78 -3.51
C LEU A 134 -2.03 -17.22 -2.50
N ARG A 135 -1.68 -18.04 -1.52
CA ARG A 135 -2.59 -18.41 -0.44
C ARG A 135 -3.02 -17.22 0.40
N TRP A 136 -2.08 -16.32 0.73
CA TRP A 136 -2.41 -15.07 1.38
C TRP A 136 -3.35 -14.23 0.53
N GLN A 137 -3.06 -14.03 -0.76
CA GLN A 137 -3.90 -13.26 -1.67
C GLN A 137 -5.33 -13.82 -1.77
N ALA A 138 -5.45 -15.14 -1.92
CA ALA A 138 -6.75 -15.80 -1.98
C ALA A 138 -7.54 -15.63 -0.68
N ALA A 139 -6.89 -15.85 0.48
CA ALA A 139 -7.53 -15.68 1.78
C ALA A 139 -7.93 -14.21 2.04
N ALA A 140 -7.08 -13.24 1.68
CA ALA A 140 -7.38 -11.81 1.80
C ALA A 140 -8.57 -11.41 0.93
N ALA A 141 -8.61 -11.86 -0.33
CA ALA A 141 -9.72 -11.59 -1.24
C ALA A 141 -11.04 -12.29 -0.81
N ALA A 142 -10.94 -13.44 -0.16
CA ALA A 142 -12.09 -14.14 0.44
C ALA A 142 -12.53 -13.57 1.80
N LEU A 143 -11.85 -12.53 2.30
CA LEU A 143 -12.04 -11.97 3.65
C LEU A 143 -11.81 -13.00 4.78
N ASP A 144 -11.10 -14.10 4.48
CA ASP A 144 -10.62 -15.03 5.52
C ASP A 144 -9.33 -14.48 6.16
N HIS A 145 -9.51 -13.45 6.96
CA HIS A 145 -8.40 -12.74 7.61
C HIS A 145 -7.54 -13.67 8.47
N ARG A 146 -8.12 -14.69 9.07
CA ARG A 146 -7.38 -15.67 9.88
C ARG A 146 -6.39 -16.47 9.04
N GLN A 147 -6.81 -16.98 7.88
CA GLN A 147 -5.91 -17.72 6.98
C GLN A 147 -4.90 -16.79 6.32
N ALA A 148 -5.29 -15.55 6.01
CA ALA A 148 -4.39 -14.55 5.47
C ALA A 148 -3.25 -14.23 6.45
N ALA A 149 -3.56 -13.95 7.72
CA ALA A 149 -2.58 -13.73 8.77
C ALA A 149 -1.66 -14.95 8.97
N LEU A 150 -2.23 -16.17 8.97
CA LEU A 150 -1.46 -17.40 9.08
C LEU A 150 -0.47 -17.58 7.93
N ALA A 151 -0.87 -17.27 6.70
CA ALA A 151 -0.01 -17.35 5.52
C ALA A 151 1.18 -16.37 5.64
N LEU A 152 0.95 -15.13 6.05
CA LEU A 152 2.00 -14.13 6.27
C LEU A 152 2.99 -14.54 7.38
N ARG A 153 2.49 -15.04 8.52
CA ARG A 153 3.35 -15.55 9.60
C ARG A 153 4.24 -16.71 9.14
N ARG A 154 3.69 -17.63 8.34
CA ARG A 154 4.44 -18.76 7.78
C ARG A 154 5.47 -18.31 6.74
N LEU A 155 5.17 -17.26 5.97
CA LEU A 155 6.07 -16.71 4.97
C LEU A 155 7.43 -16.29 5.57
N VAL A 156 7.41 -15.72 6.76
CA VAL A 156 8.60 -15.26 7.48
C VAL A 156 9.03 -16.21 8.62
N LYS A 157 8.42 -17.39 8.71
CA LYS A 157 8.75 -18.41 9.72
C LYS A 157 8.69 -17.90 11.16
N GLY A 158 7.83 -16.92 11.43
CA GLY A 158 7.64 -16.31 12.74
C GLY A 158 8.52 -15.09 13.04
N ASP A 159 9.52 -14.79 12.22
CA ASP A 159 10.29 -13.53 12.32
C ASP A 159 9.47 -12.39 11.71
N LEU A 160 8.58 -11.78 12.51
CA LEU A 160 7.67 -10.74 12.02
C LEU A 160 8.41 -9.52 11.47
N ALA A 161 9.56 -9.14 12.04
CA ALA A 161 10.36 -8.02 11.56
C ALA A 161 10.77 -8.17 10.09
N ALA A 162 10.91 -9.41 9.60
CA ALA A 162 11.22 -9.67 8.19
C ALA A 162 10.11 -9.18 7.23
N LEU A 163 8.85 -9.08 7.70
CA LEU A 163 7.73 -8.55 6.91
C LEU A 163 7.87 -7.06 6.58
N GLU A 164 8.65 -6.30 7.33
CA GLU A 164 8.85 -4.88 7.06
C GLU A 164 9.46 -4.63 5.66
N ARG A 165 10.29 -5.56 5.19
CA ARG A 165 10.93 -5.48 3.87
C ARG A 165 10.07 -6.04 2.74
N GLU A 166 8.97 -6.68 3.09
CA GLU A 166 8.04 -7.25 2.13
C GLU A 166 7.00 -6.22 1.72
N THR A 167 7.04 -5.79 0.47
CA THR A 167 6.01 -4.94 -0.11
C THR A 167 4.97 -5.82 -0.80
N LEU A 168 3.81 -5.93 -0.19
CA LEU A 168 2.71 -6.77 -0.66
C LEU A 168 1.55 -5.87 -1.09
N LEU A 169 1.15 -5.95 -2.36
CA LEU A 169 0.04 -5.15 -2.93
C LEU A 169 0.12 -3.64 -2.58
N GLY A 170 1.34 -3.08 -2.63
CA GLY A 170 1.58 -1.66 -2.40
C GLY A 170 1.64 -1.21 -0.94
N SER A 171 1.46 -2.14 0.02
CA SER A 171 1.64 -1.85 1.45
C SER A 171 2.70 -2.75 2.09
N ASN A 172 3.16 -2.31 3.26
CA ASN A 172 4.14 -3.02 4.06
C ASN A 172 3.53 -4.32 4.62
N GLY A 173 4.30 -5.41 4.61
CA GLY A 173 3.81 -6.71 5.06
C GLY A 173 3.40 -6.76 6.53
N LEU A 174 4.00 -5.93 7.41
CA LEU A 174 3.59 -5.80 8.81
C LEU A 174 2.21 -5.16 8.95
N GLU A 175 1.94 -4.12 8.15
CA GLU A 175 0.64 -3.45 8.14
C GLU A 175 -0.45 -4.40 7.65
N GLN A 176 -0.17 -5.19 6.60
CA GLN A 176 -1.08 -6.23 6.10
C GLN A 176 -1.36 -7.29 7.17
N LEU A 177 -0.32 -7.77 7.86
CA LEU A 177 -0.51 -8.73 8.95
C LEU A 177 -1.36 -8.14 10.07
N ALA A 178 -1.07 -6.91 10.50
CA ALA A 178 -1.82 -6.24 11.56
C ALA A 178 -3.29 -6.02 11.18
N GLU A 179 -3.57 -5.66 9.93
CA GLU A 179 -4.93 -5.52 9.42
C GLU A 179 -5.71 -6.84 9.52
N HIS A 180 -5.11 -7.95 9.06
CA HIS A 180 -5.75 -9.25 9.14
C HIS A 180 -5.91 -9.76 10.57
N GLU A 181 -4.94 -9.51 11.46
CA GLU A 181 -5.06 -9.86 12.88
C GLU A 181 -6.19 -9.05 13.55
N ALA A 182 -6.24 -7.74 13.32
CA ALA A 182 -7.28 -6.88 13.88
C ALA A 182 -8.68 -7.27 13.35
N ALA A 183 -8.83 -7.47 12.05
CA ALA A 183 -10.09 -7.90 11.44
C ALA A 183 -10.55 -9.30 11.93
N SER A 184 -9.62 -10.12 12.45
CA SER A 184 -9.92 -11.40 13.09
C SER A 184 -10.26 -11.28 14.58
N GLY A 185 -10.33 -10.05 15.13
CA GLY A 185 -10.56 -9.80 16.56
C GLY A 185 -9.33 -10.06 17.45
N ARG A 186 -8.13 -10.19 16.86
CA ARG A 186 -6.87 -10.45 17.58
C ARG A 186 -6.05 -9.18 17.72
N THR A 187 -6.63 -8.18 18.39
CA THR A 187 -6.06 -6.82 18.50
C THR A 187 -4.63 -6.83 19.04
N GLN A 188 -4.36 -7.58 20.12
CA GLN A 188 -3.01 -7.65 20.68
C GLN A 188 -1.99 -8.20 19.66
N ALA A 189 -2.36 -9.23 18.90
CA ALA A 189 -1.49 -9.81 17.87
C ALA A 189 -1.23 -8.81 16.70
N ALA A 190 -2.20 -7.93 16.41
CA ALA A 190 -2.02 -6.84 15.46
C ALA A 190 -1.06 -5.77 15.97
N VAL A 191 -1.19 -5.39 17.25
CA VAL A 191 -0.27 -4.47 17.92
C VAL A 191 1.16 -5.04 17.94
N ASP A 192 1.33 -6.28 18.33
CA ASP A 192 2.63 -6.96 18.36
C ASP A 192 3.28 -7.00 16.97
N ALA A 193 2.48 -7.22 15.92
CA ALA A 193 2.97 -7.19 14.54
C ALA A 193 3.51 -5.79 14.16
N LEU A 194 2.78 -4.73 14.45
CA LEU A 194 3.21 -3.36 14.17
C LEU A 194 4.49 -2.98 14.95
N LEU A 195 4.56 -3.38 16.22
CA LEU A 195 5.69 -3.08 17.10
C LEU A 195 6.94 -3.92 16.79
N SER A 196 6.83 -5.01 16.02
CA SER A 196 7.97 -5.82 15.58
C SER A 196 8.82 -5.15 14.50
N GLY A 197 8.33 -4.09 13.86
CA GLY A 197 9.05 -3.31 12.85
C GLY A 197 9.98 -2.25 13.45
N SER A 198 10.74 -1.60 12.59
CA SER A 198 11.64 -0.50 12.96
C SER A 198 10.87 0.69 13.51
N SER A 199 11.27 1.20 14.67
CA SER A 199 10.67 2.40 15.30
C SER A 199 11.37 3.68 14.84
N THR A 200 11.75 3.80 13.56
CA THR A 200 12.48 4.96 13.02
C THR A 200 11.72 5.64 11.91
N GLY A 201 11.96 6.94 11.75
CA GLY A 201 11.39 7.75 10.69
C GLY A 201 9.86 7.88 10.73
N VAL A 202 9.31 8.56 9.73
CA VAL A 202 7.86 8.81 9.59
C VAL A 202 7.05 7.50 9.53
N ALA A 203 7.59 6.46 8.90
CA ALA A 203 6.92 5.15 8.82
C ALA A 203 6.80 4.50 10.21
N GLY A 204 7.85 4.59 11.04
CA GLY A 204 7.83 4.14 12.44
C GLY A 204 6.78 4.91 13.26
N ALA A 205 6.73 6.25 13.13
CA ALA A 205 5.73 7.06 13.80
C ALA A 205 4.29 6.64 13.45
N ARG A 206 4.00 6.40 12.17
CA ARG A 206 2.69 5.93 11.72
C ARG A 206 2.33 4.55 12.27
N ARG A 207 3.29 3.62 12.33
CA ARG A 207 3.06 2.28 12.91
C ARG A 207 2.74 2.34 14.40
N LEU A 208 3.50 3.14 15.16
CA LEU A 208 3.22 3.36 16.59
C LEU A 208 1.83 3.95 16.81
N ALA A 209 1.46 4.94 16.01
CA ALA A 209 0.13 5.54 16.05
C ALA A 209 -0.98 4.54 15.73
N ARG A 210 -0.78 3.70 14.70
CA ARG A 210 -1.76 2.66 14.35
C ARG A 210 -1.89 1.61 15.45
N ALA A 211 -0.79 1.22 16.10
CA ALA A 211 -0.83 0.32 17.26
C ALA A 211 -1.61 0.92 18.42
N ALA A 212 -1.40 2.21 18.73
CA ALA A 212 -2.17 2.93 19.74
C ALA A 212 -3.67 3.03 19.41
N GLU A 213 -4.00 3.30 18.15
CA GLU A 213 -5.39 3.36 17.68
C GLU A 213 -6.10 2.01 17.81
N LEU A 214 -5.42 0.90 17.49
CA LEU A 214 -5.95 -0.45 17.66
C LEU A 214 -6.22 -0.78 19.14
N LEU A 215 -5.31 -0.44 20.03
CA LEU A 215 -5.54 -0.54 21.47
C LEU A 215 -6.77 0.27 21.86
N GLY A 216 -6.95 1.46 21.30
CA GLY A 216 -8.06 2.35 21.57
C GLY A 216 -9.44 1.89 21.08
N GLN A 217 -9.50 0.87 20.26
CA GLN A 217 -10.79 0.33 19.75
C GLN A 217 -11.38 -0.78 20.63
N THR A 218 -10.63 -1.28 21.58
CA THR A 218 -11.11 -2.32 22.53
C THR A 218 -11.78 -1.68 23.74
N GLU A 219 -12.62 -2.44 24.47
CA GLU A 219 -13.09 -2.04 25.80
C GLU A 219 -11.88 -2.02 26.75
N MET A 220 -11.28 -0.82 26.89
CA MET A 220 -9.93 -0.70 27.44
C MET A 220 -9.90 -0.83 28.95
N LEU A 221 -8.98 -1.67 29.39
CA LEU A 221 -8.45 -1.61 30.74
C LEU A 221 -7.51 -0.40 30.88
N ALA A 222 -7.35 0.14 32.09
CA ALA A 222 -6.49 1.30 32.33
C ALA A 222 -5.04 1.10 31.87
N GLU A 223 -4.56 -0.13 31.83
CA GLU A 223 -3.22 -0.49 31.35
C GLU A 223 -3.07 -0.31 29.84
N GLU A 224 -4.06 -0.71 29.04
CA GLU A 224 -4.07 -0.52 27.59
C GLU A 224 -4.15 0.96 27.22
N ALA A 225 -4.94 1.76 27.96
CA ALA A 225 -5.01 3.22 27.80
C ALA A 225 -3.64 3.86 28.03
N SER A 226 -2.94 3.44 29.07
CA SER A 226 -1.57 3.92 29.35
C SER A 226 -0.59 3.52 28.27
N GLN A 227 -0.67 2.29 27.75
CA GLN A 227 0.18 1.82 26.65
C GLN A 227 -0.10 2.60 25.36
N ALA A 228 -1.37 2.84 25.01
CA ALA A 228 -1.73 3.62 23.83
C ALA A 228 -1.19 5.06 23.91
N ASP A 229 -1.29 5.70 25.09
CA ASP A 229 -0.77 7.06 25.31
C ASP A 229 0.77 7.10 25.16
N GLN A 230 1.48 6.11 25.72
CA GLN A 230 2.94 5.99 25.58
C GLN A 230 3.37 5.80 24.11
N LEU A 231 2.66 4.97 23.34
CA LEU A 231 2.96 4.76 21.92
C LEU A 231 2.74 6.06 21.11
N LEU A 232 1.70 6.83 21.43
CA LEU A 232 1.45 8.12 20.79
C LEU A 232 2.50 9.16 21.15
N GLU A 233 2.96 9.23 22.41
CA GLU A 233 4.07 10.12 22.79
C GLU A 233 5.31 9.79 21.97
N GLN A 234 5.69 8.53 21.85
CA GLN A 234 6.84 8.10 21.04
C GLN A 234 6.63 8.46 19.55
N ALA A 235 5.44 8.26 19.03
CA ALA A 235 5.10 8.60 17.63
C ALA A 235 5.21 10.11 17.36
N ILE A 236 4.74 10.95 18.31
CA ILE A 236 4.80 12.41 18.23
C ILE A 236 6.26 12.89 18.26
N GLU A 237 7.06 12.36 19.19
CA GLU A 237 8.47 12.69 19.29
C GLU A 237 9.24 12.32 18.02
N LEU A 238 8.94 11.12 17.47
CA LEU A 238 9.55 10.65 16.24
C LEU A 238 9.14 11.53 15.04
N ALA A 239 7.86 11.87 14.91
CA ALA A 239 7.37 12.77 13.87
C ALA A 239 8.01 14.17 13.97
N ALA A 240 8.20 14.68 15.18
CA ALA A 240 8.86 15.96 15.42
C ALA A 240 10.36 15.92 15.07
N SER A 241 11.07 14.84 15.40
CA SER A 241 12.48 14.66 15.06
C SER A 241 12.74 14.59 13.55
N GLU A 242 11.74 14.11 12.78
CA GLU A 242 11.76 14.06 11.31
C GLU A 242 11.18 15.34 10.66
N GLU A 243 10.91 16.37 11.45
CA GLU A 243 10.25 17.62 11.01
C GLU A 243 8.89 17.40 10.30
N ALA A 244 8.26 16.26 10.53
CA ALA A 244 6.96 15.89 9.96
C ALA A 244 5.80 16.54 10.76
N TRP A 245 5.78 17.88 10.79
CA TRP A 245 4.88 18.66 11.65
C TRP A 245 3.39 18.42 11.40
N GLY A 246 2.99 18.17 10.14
CA GLY A 246 1.63 17.78 9.80
C GLY A 246 1.23 16.49 10.49
N LEU A 247 2.10 15.47 10.45
CA LEU A 247 1.87 14.21 11.16
C LEU A 247 1.85 14.42 12.68
N ALA A 248 2.75 15.24 13.25
CA ALA A 248 2.73 15.53 14.68
C ALA A 248 1.39 16.17 15.14
N VAL A 249 0.79 17.03 14.33
CA VAL A 249 -0.54 17.58 14.57
C VAL A 249 -1.61 16.49 14.55
N GLU A 250 -1.61 15.62 13.54
CA GLU A 250 -2.55 14.49 13.43
C GLU A 250 -2.45 13.56 14.65
N LEU A 251 -1.23 13.26 15.10
CA LEU A 251 -0.97 12.39 16.24
C LEU A 251 -1.42 13.01 17.56
N LEU A 252 -1.21 14.31 17.78
CA LEU A 252 -1.74 15.04 18.95
C LEU A 252 -3.27 15.05 18.97
N GLN A 253 -3.91 15.20 17.81
CA GLN A 253 -5.35 15.09 17.70
C GLN A 253 -5.86 13.68 18.02
N LEU A 254 -5.15 12.64 17.56
CA LEU A 254 -5.48 11.26 17.89
C LEU A 254 -5.31 11.01 19.39
N GLN A 255 -4.21 11.46 19.99
CA GLN A 255 -3.96 11.34 21.41
C GLN A 255 -5.06 12.00 22.24
N LEU A 256 -5.44 13.23 21.89
CA LEU A 256 -6.53 13.94 22.54
C LEU A 256 -7.85 13.15 22.45
N ARG A 257 -8.21 12.64 21.28
CA ARG A 257 -9.44 11.84 21.11
C ARG A 257 -9.43 10.59 21.99
N LEU A 258 -8.31 9.85 22.02
CA LEU A 258 -8.22 8.66 22.85
C LEU A 258 -8.28 8.98 24.34
N GLN A 259 -7.54 9.99 24.82
CA GLN A 259 -7.59 10.45 26.22
C GLN A 259 -9.01 10.83 26.64
N MET A 260 -9.73 11.56 25.80
CA MET A 260 -11.13 11.93 26.07
C MET A 260 -12.06 10.70 26.08
N ALA A 261 -11.83 9.74 25.20
CA ALA A 261 -12.62 8.50 25.15
C ALA A 261 -12.45 7.65 26.44
N TYR A 262 -11.29 7.76 27.10
CA TYR A 262 -10.99 7.06 28.37
C TYR A 262 -11.34 7.84 29.62
N GLY A 263 -12.02 8.96 29.48
CA GLY A 263 -12.41 9.81 30.62
C GLY A 263 -11.27 10.68 31.18
N GLY A 264 -10.16 10.80 30.44
CA GLY A 264 -9.11 11.77 30.73
C GLY A 264 -9.54 13.20 30.35
N ASP A 265 -8.83 14.19 30.85
CA ASP A 265 -9.12 15.60 30.58
C ASP A 265 -8.49 16.13 29.28
N GLY A 266 -7.47 15.43 28.75
CA GLY A 266 -6.76 15.78 27.51
C GLY A 266 -6.09 17.17 27.52
N VAL A 267 -5.93 17.80 28.69
CA VAL A 267 -5.44 19.19 28.83
C VAL A 267 -4.05 19.32 28.19
N ARG A 268 -3.13 18.42 28.55
CA ARG A 268 -1.74 18.47 28.06
C ARG A 268 -1.65 18.34 26.53
N SER A 269 -2.41 17.40 25.96
CA SER A 269 -2.39 17.17 24.50
C SER A 269 -3.02 18.33 23.76
N ARG A 270 -4.06 18.96 24.32
CA ARG A 270 -4.69 20.17 23.78
C ARG A 270 -3.73 21.36 23.79
N GLU A 271 -3.07 21.63 24.92
CA GLU A 271 -2.10 22.72 25.03
C GLU A 271 -0.93 22.56 24.04
N ARG A 272 -0.41 21.35 23.89
CA ARG A 272 0.65 21.05 22.91
C ARG A 272 0.17 21.25 21.47
N LEU A 273 -1.06 20.84 21.16
CA LEU A 273 -1.66 21.03 19.86
C LEU A 273 -1.84 22.52 19.53
N GLU A 274 -2.34 23.31 20.47
CA GLU A 274 -2.48 24.76 20.32
C GLU A 274 -1.13 25.45 20.11
N GLN A 275 -0.12 25.09 20.90
CA GLN A 275 1.24 25.65 20.77
C GLN A 275 1.87 25.29 19.41
N LEU A 276 1.70 24.05 18.94
CA LEU A 276 2.26 23.61 17.67
C LEU A 276 1.55 24.31 16.50
N THR A 277 0.22 24.37 16.51
CA THR A 277 -0.56 25.02 15.45
C THR A 277 -0.29 26.51 15.38
N ALA A 278 -0.17 27.20 16.52
CA ALA A 278 0.21 28.61 16.55
C ALA A 278 1.58 28.87 15.91
N ARG A 279 2.57 28.02 16.21
CA ARG A 279 3.91 28.13 15.58
C ARG A 279 3.88 27.86 14.06
N LEU A 280 3.06 26.93 13.61
CA LEU A 280 2.89 26.64 12.20
C LEU A 280 2.16 27.77 11.47
N ASP A 281 1.12 28.33 12.06
CA ASP A 281 0.37 29.48 11.52
C ASP A 281 1.25 30.73 11.42
N ASP A 282 2.09 31.02 12.40
CA ASP A 282 3.06 32.11 12.34
C ASP A 282 4.05 31.92 11.20
N ARG A 283 4.52 30.70 10.99
CA ARG A 283 5.43 30.36 9.88
C ARG A 283 4.72 30.48 8.52
N TYR A 284 3.49 29.97 8.38
CA TYR A 284 2.67 30.12 7.18
C TYR A 284 2.20 31.57 6.97
N GLY A 285 1.88 32.29 8.02
CA GLY A 285 1.53 33.71 7.99
C GLY A 285 2.70 34.59 7.51
N TYR A 286 3.92 34.27 7.95
CA TYR A 286 5.15 34.91 7.46
C TYR A 286 5.36 34.68 5.95
N TRP A 287 5.24 33.45 5.49
CA TRP A 287 5.34 33.11 4.05
C TRP A 287 4.26 33.76 3.21
N ARG A 288 3.02 33.79 3.67
CA ARG A 288 1.91 34.49 2.98
C ARG A 288 2.17 36.02 2.87
N ARG A 289 2.73 36.64 3.89
CA ARG A 289 3.09 38.05 3.88
C ARG A 289 4.24 38.33 2.92
N GLN A 290 5.22 37.44 2.81
CA GLN A 290 6.33 37.59 1.83
C GLN A 290 5.88 37.35 0.39
N SER A 291 5.04 36.38 0.12
CA SER A 291 4.53 36.07 -1.23
C SER A 291 3.41 37.01 -1.69
N GLY A 292 2.65 37.59 -0.77
CA GLY A 292 1.60 38.57 -1.08
C GLY A 292 2.09 40.00 -1.33
N GLY A 293 3.33 40.31 -0.99
CA GLY A 293 3.93 41.62 -1.21
C GLY A 293 4.27 41.96 -2.66
N HIS A 294 4.12 41.02 -3.60
CA HIS A 294 4.41 41.26 -5.03
C HIS A 294 3.16 41.32 -5.91
N ALA A 295 1.94 41.18 -5.34
CA ALA A 295 0.69 41.20 -6.13
C ALA A 295 -0.17 42.44 -5.97
N ALA A 296 0.26 43.45 -5.21
CA ALA A 296 -0.54 44.64 -4.90
C ALA A 296 0.04 45.97 -5.40
N VAL A 297 0.85 45.95 -6.45
CA VAL A 297 1.27 47.18 -7.15
C VAL A 297 0.95 47.02 -8.63
N GLY A 298 -0.25 47.32 -9.03
CA GLY A 298 -0.67 47.38 -10.41
C GLY A 298 -2.14 47.19 -10.63
N ASP A 299 -2.98 48.11 -10.15
CA ASP A 299 -4.16 48.55 -10.89
C ASP A 299 -4.92 49.68 -10.11
N THR A 300 -4.40 50.90 -10.20
CA THR A 300 -5.21 52.09 -10.00
C THR A 300 -4.89 53.07 -11.09
N SER A 301 -5.44 52.83 -12.26
CA SER A 301 -5.53 53.89 -13.28
C SER A 301 -6.73 53.62 -14.17
N ASP A 302 -7.55 54.64 -14.26
CA ASP A 302 -8.63 54.84 -15.20
C ASP A 302 -10.05 54.38 -14.83
N ALA A 303 -10.71 55.25 -14.08
CA ALA A 303 -12.11 55.56 -14.34
C ALA A 303 -12.33 57.03 -14.08
N ALA A 304 -12.07 57.86 -15.11
CA ALA A 304 -12.66 59.19 -15.23
C ALA A 304 -13.71 59.14 -16.34
N ALA A 305 -14.94 59.41 -15.90
CA ALA A 305 -16.11 59.71 -16.74
C ALA A 305 -15.91 60.99 -17.56
N PRO A 306 -16.78 61.34 -18.55
CA PRO A 306 -17.95 62.13 -18.17
C PRO A 306 -19.29 61.42 -18.37
#